data_f31d3a4064d21e6a385c33af02a93818
#
_entry.id   f31d3a4064d21e6a385c33af02a93818
#
_cell.length_a   1.000
_cell.length_b   1.000
_cell.length_c   1.000
_cell.angle_alpha   90.00
_cell.angle_beta   90.00
_cell.angle_gamma   90.00
#
_symmetry.space_group_name_H-M   'P 1'
#
loop_
_entity.id
_entity.type
_entity.pdbx_description
1 polymer ?
#
loop_
_entity_poly.entity_id
_entity_poly.type
_entity_poly.pdbx_seq_one_letter_code
_entity_poly.pdbx_strand_id
1 'polypeptide(L)'
;MKNYELVYVVRPNAEDEVKEAVLNKIQEVISTNGEVEKIDTWGNKKLAYPIAKFTEGFYVLVNFKASGDLPKEIDRNLKINENVIRHMIVCA
;
A
#
# COMPACT_ATOMS: atom_id res chain seq x y z
N MET A 1 -0.08 -6.31 -19.83
CA MET A 1 -0.18 -5.79 -18.45
C MET A 1 0.02 -4.29 -18.43
N LYS A 2 -0.66 -3.62 -17.52
CA LYS A 2 -0.50 -2.19 -17.33
C LYS A 2 0.39 -1.91 -16.13
N ASN A 3 1.07 -0.78 -16.16
CA ASN A 3 1.89 -0.33 -15.04
C ASN A 3 1.06 0.50 -14.08
N TYR A 4 1.24 0.24 -12.78
CA TYR A 4 0.53 0.95 -11.72
C TYR A 4 1.49 1.36 -10.62
N GLU A 5 1.10 2.41 -9.90
CA GLU A 5 1.76 2.82 -8.67
C GLU A 5 0.76 2.77 -7.53
N LEU A 6 1.16 2.12 -6.46
CA LEU A 6 0.41 2.07 -5.22
C LEU A 6 1.16 2.85 -4.16
N VAL A 7 0.50 3.82 -3.55
CA VAL A 7 1.00 4.48 -2.34
C VAL A 7 0.05 4.11 -1.22
N TYR A 8 0.58 3.57 -0.14
CA TYR A 8 -0.25 3.31 1.03
C TYR A 8 0.45 3.82 2.29
N VAL A 9 -0.37 4.13 3.28
CA VAL A 9 0.09 4.69 4.55
C VAL A 9 -0.37 3.79 5.67
N VAL A 10 0.57 3.29 6.46
CA VAL A 10 0.30 2.48 7.64
C VAL A 10 0.30 3.39 8.86
N ARG A 11 -0.53 3.10 9.86
CA ARG A 11 -0.55 3.89 11.10
C ARG A 11 0.87 4.02 11.68
N PRO A 12 1.24 5.18 12.21
CA PRO A 12 2.64 5.43 12.59
C PRO A 12 3.11 4.61 13.78
N ASN A 13 2.19 4.16 14.63
CA ASN A 13 2.51 3.37 15.82
C ASN A 13 2.47 1.85 15.57
N ALA A 14 2.43 1.44 14.30
CA ALA A 14 2.47 0.02 13.96
C ALA A 14 3.86 -0.56 14.21
N GLU A 15 3.91 -1.79 14.72
CA GLU A 15 5.16 -2.51 14.89
C GLU A 15 5.72 -2.93 13.53
N ASP A 16 7.02 -3.19 13.47
CA ASP A 16 7.68 -3.60 12.23
C ASP A 16 7.07 -4.87 11.64
N GLU A 17 6.67 -5.81 12.50
CA GLU A 17 6.00 -7.03 12.06
C GLU A 17 4.69 -6.73 11.33
N VAL A 18 3.94 -5.73 11.80
CA VAL A 18 2.69 -5.32 11.17
C VAL A 18 2.98 -4.70 9.81
N LYS A 19 3.99 -3.86 9.73
CA LYS A 19 4.39 -3.21 8.46
C LYS A 19 4.80 -4.26 7.43
N GLU A 20 5.58 -5.25 7.83
CA GLU A 20 5.98 -6.34 6.96
C GLU A 20 4.79 -7.19 6.53
N ALA A 21 3.87 -7.46 7.44
CA ALA A 21 2.68 -8.26 7.13
C ALA A 21 1.82 -7.58 6.06
N VAL A 22 1.65 -6.26 6.15
CA VAL A 22 0.91 -5.50 5.14
C VAL A 22 1.59 -5.59 3.79
N LEU A 23 2.90 -5.37 3.74
CA LEU A 23 3.65 -5.44 2.49
C LEU A 23 3.62 -6.84 1.88
N ASN A 24 3.82 -7.87 2.70
CA ASN A 24 3.78 -9.25 2.23
C ASN A 24 2.41 -9.62 1.66
N LYS A 25 1.34 -9.15 2.28
CA LYS A 25 -0.01 -9.39 1.78
C LYS A 25 -0.22 -8.73 0.42
N ILE A 26 0.26 -7.50 0.26
CA ILE A 26 0.17 -6.77 -1.00
C ILE A 26 0.94 -7.52 -2.10
N GLN A 27 2.16 -7.97 -1.81
CA GLN A 27 2.97 -8.72 -2.76
C GLN A 27 2.31 -10.03 -3.15
N GLU A 28 1.70 -10.72 -2.19
CA GLU A 28 0.97 -11.95 -2.45
C GLU A 28 -0.21 -11.72 -3.39
N VAL A 29 -0.99 -10.68 -3.15
CA VAL A 29 -2.14 -10.34 -4.01
C VAL A 29 -1.66 -9.98 -5.41
N ILE A 30 -0.61 -9.17 -5.53
CA ILE A 30 -0.06 -8.77 -6.83
C ILE A 30 0.41 -9.99 -7.62
N SER A 31 1.02 -10.96 -6.97
CA SER A 31 1.58 -12.13 -7.64
C SER A 31 0.52 -13.02 -8.29
N THR A 32 -0.75 -12.84 -7.99
CA THR A 32 -1.83 -13.64 -8.59
C THR A 32 -2.06 -13.30 -10.06
N ASN A 33 -1.92 -12.02 -10.44
CA ASN A 33 -2.15 -11.57 -11.82
C ASN A 33 -1.21 -10.43 -12.22
N GLY A 34 -0.01 -10.42 -11.67
CA GLY A 34 0.95 -9.38 -11.98
C GLY A 34 2.29 -9.64 -11.31
N GLU A 35 3.13 -8.62 -11.29
CA GLU A 35 4.43 -8.70 -10.64
C GLU A 35 4.83 -7.35 -10.06
N VAL A 36 5.54 -7.40 -8.94
CA VAL A 36 6.11 -6.21 -8.32
C VAL A 36 7.40 -5.84 -9.05
N GLU A 37 7.52 -4.58 -9.45
CA GLU A 37 8.73 -4.07 -10.11
C GLU A 37 9.66 -3.39 -9.11
N LYS A 38 9.10 -2.58 -8.21
CA LYS A 38 9.90 -1.81 -7.26
C LYS A 38 9.10 -1.53 -6.01
N ILE A 39 9.77 -1.58 -4.87
CA ILE A 39 9.21 -1.17 -3.59
C ILE A 39 10.10 -0.08 -3.02
N ASP A 40 9.50 1.04 -2.66
CA ASP A 40 10.21 2.17 -2.09
C ASP A 40 9.57 2.54 -0.75
N THR A 41 10.30 2.32 0.32
CA THR A 41 9.82 2.60 1.67
C THR A 41 10.28 4.00 2.06
N TRP A 42 9.32 4.93 2.18
CA TRP A 42 9.62 6.31 2.51
C TRP A 42 9.74 6.57 4.01
N GLY A 43 9.20 5.68 4.83
CA GLY A 43 9.21 5.82 6.27
C GLY A 43 8.11 6.74 6.79
N ASN A 44 8.25 7.17 8.04
CA ASN A 44 7.26 8.04 8.68
C ASN A 44 7.35 9.45 8.11
N LYS A 45 6.20 9.98 7.73
CA LYS A 45 6.08 11.36 7.22
C LYS A 45 4.83 12.01 7.79
N LYS A 46 4.86 13.33 7.89
CA LYS A 46 3.71 14.10 8.32
C LYS A 46 2.63 14.07 7.24
N LEU A 47 1.40 13.91 7.67
CA LEU A 47 0.25 14.00 6.79
C LEU A 47 -0.09 15.48 6.55
N ALA A 48 -0.60 15.79 5.36
CA ALA A 48 -1.04 17.15 5.04
C ALA A 48 -2.17 17.60 5.96
N TYR A 49 -2.99 16.65 6.42
CA TYR A 49 -4.05 16.88 7.41
C TYR A 49 -4.23 15.57 8.19
N PRO A 50 -4.75 15.65 9.44
CA PRO A 50 -4.93 14.44 10.24
C PRO A 50 -5.88 13.45 9.60
N ILE A 51 -5.52 12.15 9.63
CA ILE A 51 -6.36 11.06 9.17
C ILE A 51 -6.54 10.11 10.33
N ALA A 52 -7.78 9.77 10.69
CA ALA A 52 -8.10 8.84 11.77
C ALA A 52 -7.32 9.18 13.06
N LYS A 53 -7.23 10.47 13.38
CA LYS A 53 -6.50 11.00 14.56
C LYS A 53 -4.99 10.93 14.47
N PHE A 54 -4.43 10.44 13.36
CA PHE A 54 -2.99 10.41 13.16
C PHE A 54 -2.54 11.66 12.40
N THR A 55 -1.41 12.22 12.80
CA THR A 55 -0.78 13.35 12.12
C THR A 55 0.39 12.91 11.27
N GLU A 56 0.82 11.66 11.43
CA GLU A 56 1.92 11.05 10.70
C GLU A 56 1.49 9.69 10.18
N GLY A 57 2.24 9.15 9.24
CA GLY A 57 2.02 7.82 8.74
C GLY A 57 3.29 7.24 8.14
N PHE A 58 3.33 5.91 8.05
CA PHE A 58 4.43 5.19 7.43
C PHE A 58 4.09 4.97 5.96
N TYR A 59 4.82 5.64 5.07
CA TYR A 59 4.55 5.65 3.62
C TYR A 59 5.35 4.58 2.89
N VAL A 60 4.68 3.87 1.99
CA VAL A 60 5.33 2.90 1.10
C VAL A 60 4.79 3.09 -0.32
N LEU A 61 5.69 3.11 -1.28
CA LEU A 61 5.37 3.16 -2.70
C LEU A 61 5.70 1.81 -3.33
N VAL A 62 4.76 1.25 -4.08
CA VAL A 62 4.96 -0.01 -4.80
C VAL A 62 4.66 0.21 -6.28
N ASN A 63 5.64 -0.03 -7.13
CA ASN A 63 5.45 -0.04 -8.57
C ASN A 63 5.22 -1.48 -9.00
N PHE A 64 4.15 -1.72 -9.73
CA PHE A 64 3.82 -3.07 -10.15
C PHE A 64 3.14 -3.09 -11.52
N LYS A 65 3.19 -4.25 -12.16
CA LYS A 65 2.44 -4.52 -13.38
C LYS A 65 1.28 -5.44 -13.02
N ALA A 66 0.15 -5.22 -13.64
CA ALA A 66 -1.04 -6.01 -13.36
C ALA A 66 -1.92 -6.14 -14.57
N SER A 67 -2.69 -7.22 -14.62
CA SER A 67 -3.72 -7.43 -15.62
C SER A 67 -5.06 -7.71 -14.94
N GLY A 68 -6.14 -7.50 -15.68
CA GLY A 68 -7.50 -7.76 -15.20
C GLY A 68 -7.90 -6.83 -14.06
N ASP A 69 -8.54 -7.40 -13.05
CA ASP A 69 -9.12 -6.66 -11.94
C ASP A 69 -8.19 -6.56 -10.73
N LEU A 70 -6.89 -6.81 -10.91
CA LEU A 70 -5.94 -6.80 -9.81
C LEU A 70 -5.95 -5.50 -8.99
N PRO A 71 -6.01 -4.31 -9.61
CA PRO A 71 -6.10 -3.08 -8.82
C PRO A 71 -7.29 -3.03 -7.88
N LYS A 72 -8.42 -3.57 -8.29
CA LYS A 72 -9.63 -3.64 -7.44
C LYS A 72 -9.42 -4.61 -6.28
N GLU A 73 -8.73 -5.71 -6.50
CA GLU A 73 -8.41 -6.67 -5.46
C GLU A 73 -7.50 -6.05 -4.40
N ILE A 74 -6.49 -5.31 -4.83
CA ILE A 74 -5.58 -4.61 -3.94
C ILE A 74 -6.34 -3.56 -3.13
N ASP A 75 -7.17 -2.77 -3.79
CA ASP A 75 -7.98 -1.73 -3.15
C ASP A 75 -8.85 -2.33 -2.05
N ARG A 76 -9.52 -3.43 -2.34
CA ARG A 76 -10.39 -4.11 -1.37
C ARG A 76 -9.60 -4.62 -0.17
N ASN A 77 -8.44 -5.25 -0.42
CA ASN A 77 -7.60 -5.76 0.66
C ASN A 77 -7.11 -4.64 1.59
N LEU A 78 -6.75 -3.48 1.01
CA LEU A 78 -6.27 -2.36 1.80
C LEU A 78 -7.39 -1.67 2.57
N LYS A 79 -8.59 -1.60 2.01
CA LYS A 79 -9.75 -1.00 2.68
C LYS A 79 -10.13 -1.73 3.96
N ILE A 80 -10.01 -3.05 3.97
CA ILE A 80 -10.38 -3.85 5.14
C ILE A 80 -9.24 -4.01 6.13
N ASN A 81 -8.04 -3.52 5.81
CA ASN A 81 -6.89 -3.64 6.69
C ASN A 81 -6.87 -2.49 7.70
N GLU A 82 -7.04 -2.81 8.97
CA GLU A 82 -7.11 -1.82 10.05
C GLU A 82 -5.84 -1.01 10.23
N ASN A 83 -4.71 -1.54 9.76
CA ASN A 83 -3.41 -0.89 9.93
C ASN A 83 -3.12 0.12 8.83
N VAL A 84 -3.88 0.09 7.74
CA VAL A 84 -3.74 1.02 6.61
C VAL A 84 -4.72 2.16 6.79
N ILE A 85 -4.21 3.38 6.94
CA ILE A 85 -5.06 4.56 7.14
C ILE A 85 -5.39 5.27 5.83
N ARG A 86 -4.60 5.04 4.79
CA ARG A 86 -4.86 5.63 3.47
C ARG A 86 -4.13 4.82 2.40
N HIS A 87 -4.71 4.75 1.22
CA HIS A 87 -4.05 4.17 0.06
C HIS A 87 -4.56 4.81 -1.23
N MET A 88 -3.74 4.75 -2.28
CA MET A 88 -4.10 5.26 -3.59
C MET A 88 -3.38 4.43 -4.65
N ILE A 89 -4.13 4.04 -5.68
CA ILE A 89 -3.58 3.32 -6.83
C ILE A 89 -3.79 4.18 -8.06
N VAL A 90 -2.72 4.43 -8.80
CA VAL A 90 -2.79 5.19 -10.04
C VAL A 90 -2.15 4.40 -11.18
N CYS A 91 -2.67 4.60 -12.39
CA CYS A 91 -2.09 4.02 -13.58
C CYS A 91 -0.87 4.85 -13.98
N ALA A 92 0.26 4.21 -14.05
CA ALA A 92 1.50 4.89 -14.40
C ALA A 92 1.63 5.13 -15.90
#